data_639824cd89e3bcfb2e84c5c3942a8c93
#
_entry.id   639824cd89e3bcfb2e84c5c3942a8c93
#
_cell.length_a   1.000
_cell.length_b   1.000
_cell.length_c   1.000
_cell.angle_alpha   90.00
_cell.angle_beta   90.00
_cell.angle_gamma   90.00
#
_symmetry.space_group_name_H-M   'P 1'
#
loop_
_entity.id
_entity.type
_entity.pdbx_description
1 polymer ?
#
loop_
_entity_poly.entity_id
_entity_poly.type
_entity_poly.pdbx_seq_one_letter_code
_entity_poly.pdbx_strand_id
1 'polypeptide(L)'
;MEVSGMSWDPVYRLVKLIPRGRVMTYGALARALRLRGGARAAGRAMAATPSGKGIPWHRVLGERGKLLIREPYASLQRKLLESERVAVVESRVDLKRHLWTPSRAKAPRPRRNPNTKRSAAPR
;
A
#
# COMPACT_ATOMS: atom_id res chain seq x y z
N MET A 1 -4.82 25.07 7.95
CA MET A 1 -4.76 24.78 7.73
C MET A 1 -5.14 24.00 7.62
N GLU A 2 -5.37 23.98 7.54
CA GLU A 2 -5.62 23.31 7.39
C GLU A 2 -5.97 22.41 7.18
N VAL A 3 -6.60 22.91 7.32
CA VAL A 3 -6.77 21.79 6.61
C VAL A 3 -6.08 20.54 7.02
N SER A 4 -5.52 20.52 8.04
CA SER A 4 -4.78 19.38 8.48
C SER A 4 -5.57 18.10 8.45
N GLY A 5 -6.85 18.16 8.76
CA GLY A 5 -7.68 16.97 8.71
C GLY A 5 -7.90 16.46 7.32
N MET A 6 -7.55 17.27 6.34
CA MET A 6 -7.72 16.90 4.95
C MET A 6 -6.44 16.39 4.30
N SER A 7 -5.39 16.31 5.07
CA SER A 7 -4.11 15.90 4.49
C SER A 7 -4.05 14.42 4.25
N TRP A 8 -3.56 14.03 3.09
CA TRP A 8 -3.29 12.64 2.78
C TRP A 8 -1.85 12.24 3.09
N ASP A 9 -1.10 13.09 3.79
CA ASP A 9 0.30 12.78 4.08
C ASP A 9 0.53 11.44 4.75
N PRO A 10 -0.29 11.02 5.73
CA PRO A 10 -0.08 9.69 6.31
C PRO A 10 -0.23 8.57 5.27
N VAL A 11 -1.16 8.74 4.32
CA VAL A 11 -1.33 7.76 3.26
C VAL A 11 -0.09 7.67 2.41
N TYR A 12 0.41 8.83 1.98
CA TYR A 12 1.58 8.86 1.09
C TYR A 12 2.82 8.33 1.79
N ARG A 13 2.98 8.60 3.09
CA ARG A 13 4.11 8.07 3.82
C ARG A 13 4.08 6.54 3.88
N LEU A 14 2.91 5.97 4.08
CA LEU A 14 2.80 4.51 4.11
C LEU A 14 3.06 3.93 2.73
N VAL A 15 2.50 4.54 1.70
CA VAL A 15 2.66 4.05 0.33
C VAL A 15 4.14 4.04 -0.06
N LYS A 16 4.89 5.04 0.38
CA LYS A 16 6.32 5.08 0.08
C LYS A 16 7.09 3.91 0.68
N LEU A 17 6.54 3.27 1.68
CA LEU A 17 7.20 2.14 2.31
C LEU A 17 6.98 0.82 1.58
N ILE A 18 6.02 0.78 0.65
CA ILE A 18 5.74 -0.45 -0.08
C ILE A 18 6.95 -0.76 -0.96
N PRO A 19 7.59 -1.93 -0.76
CA PRO A 19 8.80 -2.23 -1.52
C PRO A 19 8.51 -2.47 -2.99
N ARG A 20 9.54 -2.29 -3.80
CA ARG A 20 9.47 -2.64 -5.20
C ARG A 20 9.09 -4.12 -5.32
N GLY A 21 8.20 -4.43 -6.24
CA GLY A 21 7.74 -5.81 -6.44
C GLY A 21 6.64 -6.23 -5.49
N ARG A 22 6.17 -5.32 -4.65
CA ARG A 22 5.10 -5.61 -3.71
C ARG A 22 3.96 -4.62 -3.91
N VAL A 23 2.78 -5.00 -3.44
CA VAL A 23 1.58 -4.18 -3.61
C VAL A 23 0.73 -4.19 -2.34
N MET A 24 -0.12 -3.19 -2.21
CA MET A 24 -1.16 -3.16 -1.19
C MET A 24 -2.49 -2.91 -1.88
N THR A 25 -3.58 -3.21 -1.19
CA THR A 25 -4.90 -2.84 -1.70
C THR A 25 -5.37 -1.57 -0.99
N TYR A 26 -6.35 -0.89 -1.60
CA TYR A 26 -6.94 0.28 -0.96
C TYR A 26 -7.49 -0.07 0.42
N GLY A 27 -8.13 -1.23 0.52
CA GLY A 27 -8.69 -1.65 1.80
C GLY A 27 -7.63 -1.91 2.86
N ALA A 28 -6.52 -2.53 2.46
CA ALA A 28 -5.44 -2.79 3.41
C ALA A 28 -4.80 -1.48 3.86
N LEU A 29 -4.64 -0.54 2.92
CA LEU A 29 -4.08 0.76 3.23
C LEU A 29 -4.98 1.50 4.23
N ALA A 30 -6.27 1.46 3.98
CA ALA A 30 -7.24 2.14 4.86
C ALA A 30 -7.24 1.52 6.25
N ARG A 31 -7.17 0.19 6.34
CA ARG A 31 -7.16 -0.49 7.63
C ARG A 31 -5.89 -0.16 8.42
N ALA A 32 -4.76 -0.16 7.74
CA ALA A 32 -3.50 0.11 8.41
C ALA A 32 -3.48 1.50 9.03
N LEU A 33 -4.13 2.45 8.38
CA LEU A 33 -4.14 3.84 8.83
C LEU A 33 -5.42 4.24 9.55
N ARG A 34 -6.38 3.30 9.64
CA ARG A 34 -7.68 3.57 10.24
C ARG A 34 -8.35 4.78 9.61
N LEU A 35 -8.33 4.81 8.27
CA LEU A 35 -8.90 5.93 7.54
C LEU A 35 -10.40 5.97 7.67
N ARG A 36 -10.91 7.14 7.99
CA ARG A 36 -12.32 7.36 7.94
C ARG A 36 -12.74 7.31 6.48
N GLY A 37 -13.76 6.55 6.18
CA GLY A 37 -14.20 6.35 4.81
C GLY A 37 -13.60 5.13 4.13
N GLY A 38 -12.69 4.42 4.80
CA GLY A 38 -12.22 3.12 4.34
C GLY A 38 -11.52 3.15 3.00
N ALA A 39 -11.72 2.09 2.23
CA ALA A 39 -11.04 1.93 0.94
C ALA A 39 -11.34 3.09 -0.02
N ARG A 40 -12.53 3.67 0.06
CA ARG A 40 -12.85 4.81 -0.80
C ARG A 40 -11.97 6.00 -0.50
N ALA A 41 -11.67 6.23 0.79
CA ALA A 41 -10.79 7.32 1.17
C ALA A 41 -9.39 7.06 0.65
N ALA A 42 -8.92 5.82 0.75
CA ALA A 42 -7.62 5.47 0.20
C ALA A 42 -7.58 5.70 -1.31
N GLY A 43 -8.67 5.35 -2.00
CA GLY A 43 -8.77 5.60 -3.43
C GLY A 43 -8.68 7.07 -3.77
N ARG A 44 -9.36 7.92 -3.00
CA ARG A 44 -9.31 9.36 -3.23
C ARG A 44 -7.89 9.89 -3.02
N ALA A 45 -7.20 9.39 -2.01
CA ALA A 45 -5.82 9.81 -1.76
C ALA A 45 -4.92 9.43 -2.93
N MET A 46 -5.13 8.23 -3.48
CA MET A 46 -4.31 7.80 -4.61
C MET A 46 -4.63 8.62 -5.86
N ALA A 47 -5.90 8.96 -6.05
CA ALA A 47 -6.27 9.80 -7.18
C ALA A 47 -5.68 11.21 -7.06
N ALA A 48 -5.43 11.65 -5.85
CA ALA A 48 -4.89 12.98 -5.60
C ALA A 48 -3.37 12.98 -5.43
N THR A 49 -2.71 11.86 -5.70
CA THR A 49 -1.27 11.74 -5.50
C THR A 49 -0.52 12.80 -6.30
N PRO A 50 0.32 13.61 -5.64
CA PRO A 50 1.04 14.65 -6.35
C PRO A 50 2.16 14.08 -7.21
N SER A 51 2.37 14.70 -8.36
CA SER A 51 3.45 14.32 -9.25
C SER A 51 4.78 14.74 -8.67
N GLY A 52 5.81 14.03 -9.04
CA GLY A 52 7.17 14.45 -8.70
C GLY A 52 7.59 14.22 -7.28
N LYS A 53 6.77 13.54 -6.49
CA LYS A 53 7.10 13.28 -5.09
C LYS A 53 7.62 11.87 -4.86
N GLY A 54 7.73 11.08 -5.92
CA GLY A 54 8.25 9.72 -5.77
C GLY A 54 7.32 8.76 -5.05
N ILE A 55 6.04 9.05 -5.04
CA ILE A 55 5.07 8.19 -4.38
C ILE A 55 4.71 7.04 -5.32
N PRO A 56 4.96 5.79 -4.93
CA PRO A 56 4.71 4.66 -5.82
C PRO A 56 3.23 4.27 -5.84
N TRP A 57 2.41 5.16 -6.37
CA TRP A 57 0.97 4.95 -6.42
C TRP A 57 0.60 3.67 -7.18
N HIS A 58 1.45 3.26 -8.12
CA HIS A 58 1.19 2.06 -8.93
C HIS A 58 1.18 0.79 -8.09
N ARG A 59 1.72 0.84 -6.88
CA ARG A 59 1.75 -0.32 -5.99
C ARG A 59 0.51 -0.44 -5.13
N VAL A 60 -0.49 0.41 -5.37
CA VAL A 60 -1.76 0.33 -4.62
C VAL A 60 -2.87 -0.05 -5.59
N LEU A 61 -3.57 -1.13 -5.27
CA LEU A 61 -4.54 -1.75 -6.15
C LEU A 61 -5.90 -1.84 -5.49
N GLY A 62 -6.89 -2.20 -6.28
CA GLY A 62 -8.21 -2.45 -5.76
C GLY A 62 -8.31 -3.82 -5.11
N GLU A 63 -9.49 -4.12 -4.63
CA GLU A 63 -9.79 -5.39 -4.00
C GLU A 63 -9.41 -6.53 -4.92
N ARG A 64 -8.82 -7.56 -4.35
CA ARG A 64 -8.40 -8.74 -5.10
C ARG A 64 -7.30 -8.47 -6.12
N GLY A 65 -6.62 -7.34 -5.96
CA GLY A 65 -5.50 -7.03 -6.84
C GLY A 65 -5.89 -6.39 -8.15
N LYS A 66 -7.12 -5.91 -8.27
CA LYS A 66 -7.58 -5.31 -9.53
C LYS A 66 -6.98 -3.94 -9.77
N LEU A 67 -6.66 -3.68 -11.03
CA LEU A 67 -6.25 -2.36 -11.44
C LEU A 67 -7.52 -1.56 -11.74
N LEU A 68 -7.86 -0.66 -10.86
CA LEU A 68 -9.13 0.08 -10.95
C LEU A 68 -9.02 1.47 -11.53
N ILE A 69 -7.80 1.94 -11.73
CA ILE A 69 -7.61 3.29 -12.24
C ILE A 69 -7.95 3.35 -13.73
N ARG A 70 -8.35 4.52 -14.19
CA ARG A 70 -8.74 4.67 -15.59
C ARG A 70 -7.56 4.93 -16.49
N GLU A 71 -7.75 4.67 -17.79
CA GLU A 71 -6.75 5.03 -18.77
C GLU A 71 -6.57 6.53 -18.80
N PRO A 72 -5.39 7.05 -19.12
CA PRO A 72 -4.22 6.25 -19.54
C PRO A 72 -3.41 5.69 -18.38
N TYR A 73 -3.84 5.93 -17.17
CA TYR A 73 -3.08 5.54 -15.99
C TYR A 73 -3.08 4.03 -15.74
N ALA A 74 -4.12 3.34 -16.22
CA ALA A 74 -4.16 1.89 -16.07
C ALA A 74 -3.00 1.24 -16.82
N SER A 75 -2.77 1.68 -18.06
CA SER A 75 -1.66 1.16 -18.84
C SER A 75 -0.32 1.49 -18.23
N LEU A 76 -0.20 2.71 -17.70
CA LEU A 76 1.02 3.12 -17.04
C LEU A 76 1.25 2.29 -15.78
N GLN A 77 0.21 2.09 -14.99
CA GLN A 77 0.32 1.29 -13.78
C GLN A 77 0.79 -0.11 -14.10
N ARG A 78 0.21 -0.70 -15.15
CA ARG A 78 0.61 -2.04 -15.56
C ARG A 78 2.07 -2.09 -15.95
N LYS A 79 2.53 -1.13 -16.75
CA LYS A 79 3.91 -1.10 -17.16
C LYS A 79 4.87 -0.96 -15.98
N LEU A 80 4.51 -0.11 -15.04
CA LEU A 80 5.35 0.09 -13.86
C LEU A 80 5.42 -1.18 -13.03
N LEU A 81 4.28 -1.86 -12.85
CA LEU A 81 4.28 -3.10 -12.09
C LEU A 81 5.09 -4.18 -12.79
N GLU A 82 4.93 -4.29 -14.10
CA GLU A 82 5.67 -5.30 -14.85
C GLU A 82 7.17 -5.02 -14.82
N SER A 83 7.55 -3.75 -14.78
CA SER A 83 8.97 -3.42 -14.67
C SER A 83 9.54 -3.85 -13.33
N GLU A 84 8.69 -4.07 -12.34
CA GLU A 84 9.09 -4.56 -11.03
C GLU A 84 8.86 -6.06 -10.88
N ARG A 85 8.61 -6.72 -12.01
CA ARG A 85 8.39 -8.17 -12.06
C ARG A 85 7.11 -8.60 -11.36
N VAL A 86 6.13 -7.72 -11.39
CA VAL A 86 4.79 -8.04 -10.91
C VAL A 86 3.94 -8.27 -12.14
N ALA A 87 3.55 -9.51 -12.38
CA ALA A 87 2.75 -9.85 -13.56
C ALA A 87 1.33 -9.35 -13.38
N VAL A 88 0.78 -8.78 -14.45
CA VAL A 88 -0.60 -8.34 -14.47
C VAL A 88 -1.34 -9.18 -15.49
N VAL A 89 -2.30 -9.97 -15.03
CA VAL A 89 -3.08 -10.85 -15.88
C VAL A 89 -4.54 -10.48 -15.76
N GLU A 90 -5.16 -10.12 -16.88
CA GLU A 90 -6.56 -9.70 -16.89
C GLU A 90 -6.81 -8.58 -15.90
N SER A 91 -5.93 -7.59 -15.93
CA SER A 91 -6.01 -6.40 -15.09
C SER A 91 -5.99 -6.72 -13.60
N ARG A 92 -5.26 -7.77 -13.23
CA ARG A 92 -5.22 -8.20 -11.84
C ARG A 92 -3.83 -8.71 -11.48
N VAL A 93 -3.43 -8.46 -10.25
CA VAL A 93 -2.16 -8.91 -9.69
C VAL A 93 -2.45 -10.04 -8.69
N ASP A 94 -1.59 -11.05 -8.67
CA ASP A 94 -1.73 -12.17 -7.74
C ASP A 94 -1.28 -11.71 -6.36
N LEU A 95 -2.24 -11.45 -5.49
CA LEU A 95 -1.95 -10.94 -4.15
C LEU A 95 -1.23 -11.97 -3.29
N LYS A 96 -1.42 -13.25 -3.56
CA LYS A 96 -0.71 -14.25 -2.77
C LYS A 96 0.79 -14.12 -2.91
N ARG A 97 1.23 -13.69 -4.09
CA ARG A 97 2.66 -13.56 -4.36
C ARG A 97 3.22 -12.21 -4.01
N HIS A 98 2.42 -11.16 -4.10
CA HIS A 98 2.96 -9.80 -4.08
C HIS A 98 2.43 -8.92 -2.96
N LEU A 99 1.42 -9.35 -2.23
CA LEU A 99 0.85 -8.51 -1.19
C LEU A 99 1.87 -8.18 -0.11
N TRP A 100 1.97 -6.91 0.20
CA TRP A 100 2.81 -6.44 1.30
C TRP A 100 1.92 -5.91 2.40
N THR A 101 2.28 -6.23 3.61
CA THR A 101 1.56 -5.75 4.77
C THR A 101 2.54 -4.96 5.61
N PRO A 102 2.18 -3.75 6.06
CA PRO A 102 3.06 -3.03 6.96
C PRO A 102 3.19 -3.84 8.21
N SER A 103 4.34 -4.39 8.38
CA SER A 103 4.50 -5.35 9.44
C SER A 103 4.75 -4.66 10.74
N ARG A 104 4.66 -5.45 11.78
CA ARG A 104 5.04 -4.96 13.05
C ARG A 104 6.50 -4.63 13.10
N ALA A 105 7.25 -5.13 12.16
CA ALA A 105 8.63 -4.75 12.07
C ALA A 105 8.79 -3.30 11.72
N LYS A 106 7.80 -2.73 11.10
CA LYS A 106 7.83 -1.34 10.85
C LYS A 106 7.49 -0.57 12.03
N ALA A 107 6.61 -1.11 12.83
CA ALA A 107 6.28 -0.47 14.07
C ALA A 107 7.47 -0.64 14.95
N PRO A 108 7.83 0.32 15.60
CA PRO A 108 8.91 0.17 16.52
C PRO A 108 8.52 -0.92 17.45
N ARG A 109 9.03 -1.83 17.40
CA ARG A 109 8.55 -2.90 18.00
C ARG A 109 8.97 -3.24 19.10
N PRO A 110 8.58 -3.15 19.57
CA PRO A 110 9.22 -3.34 20.70
C PRO A 110 9.67 -4.73 20.92
N ARG A 111 9.74 -4.98 20.88
CA ARG A 111 10.14 -5.95 21.12
C ARG A 111 10.03 -6.90 21.73
N ARG A 112 9.90 -7.27 21.69
CA ARG A 112 9.78 -8.25 21.99
C ARG A 112 10.00 -8.92 22.61
N ASN A 113 9.99 -9.01 22.78
CA ASN A 113 10.35 -9.62 23.23
C ASN A 113 10.62 -10.39 23.41
N PRO A 114 10.86 -10.48 23.74
CA PRO A 114 11.24 -11.32 23.77
C PRO A 114 10.99 -12.15 24.29
N ASN A 115 10.96 -12.00 24.42
CA ASN A 115 10.88 -12.60 24.72
C ASN A 115 10.33 -13.12 24.73
N THR A 116 10.07 -13.02 24.45
CA THR A 116 9.98 -13.27 24.21
C THR A 116 9.82 -13.96 23.98
N LYS A 117 9.70 -14.32 24.16
CA LYS A 117 10.04 -14.87 23.96
C LYS A 117 9.81 -15.47 23.81
N ARG A 118 9.62 -15.52 24.02
CA ARG A 118 9.91 -15.93 23.93
C ARG A 118 9.63 -16.44 23.72
N SER A 119 9.40 -16.45 23.77
CA SER A 119 9.71 -16.71 23.62
C SER A 119 9.53 -17.23 23.38
N ALA A 120 9.36 -17.38 23.59
CA ALA A 120 9.71 -17.62 23.28
C ALA A 120 9.57 -18.08 22.94
N ALA A 121 9.39 -18.18 23.01
CA ALA A 121 9.70 -18.31 22.61
C ALA A 121 9.59 -18.71 22.24
N PRO A 122 9.52 -18.84 22.42
CA PRO A 122 9.75 -19.09 22.01
C PRO A 122 9.54 -19.42 21.67
N ARG A 123 9.44 -19.38 21.65
CA ARG A 123 9.70 -19.61 21.30
C ARG A 123 9.78 -20.12 21.18
#